data_7dfbaa6d4445bfc5858373565e8da309
#
_entry.id   7dfbaa6d4445bfc5858373565e8da309
#
_cell.length_a   1.000
_cell.length_b   1.000
_cell.length_c   1.000
_cell.angle_alpha   90.00
_cell.angle_beta   90.00
_cell.angle_gamma   90.00
#
_symmetry.space_group_name_H-M   'P 1'
#
loop_
_entity.id
_entity.type
_entity.pdbx_description
1 polymer ?
#
loop_
_entity_poly.entity_id
_entity_poly.type
_entity_poly.pdbx_seq_one_letter_code
_entity_poly.pdbx_strand_id
1 'polypeptide(L)'
;MELKIKDLYKSYDHEKTYAINDVSADFTPGIYGILGPNGAGKSTMFGMLTDNLRPDKGSITADGEDIYKMGADYRAKIGYMPQQQSLYEAFTAEKFLWYMAALKGMNRKDAREQIENLLEVVNLKEERYKKLKYFSGGMKQRILLAQALLNDP
;
A
#
# COMPACT_ATOMS: atom_id res chain seq x y z
N MET A 1 -2.77 5.39 14.28
CA MET A 1 -3.91 4.59 13.80
C MET A 1 -3.85 3.22 14.45
N GLU A 2 -4.94 2.75 15.04
CA GLU A 2 -5.11 1.41 15.57
C GLU A 2 -5.94 0.58 14.59
N LEU A 3 -5.47 -0.61 14.21
CA LEU A 3 -6.21 -1.51 13.33
C LEU A 3 -6.70 -2.72 14.11
N LYS A 4 -7.99 -3.05 13.98
CA LYS A 4 -8.57 -4.26 14.57
C LYS A 4 -9.19 -5.13 13.50
N ILE A 5 -8.86 -6.40 13.56
CA ILE A 5 -9.42 -7.46 12.74
C ILE A 5 -10.28 -8.34 13.64
N LYS A 6 -11.50 -8.63 13.23
CA LYS A 6 -12.42 -9.47 14.00
C LYS A 6 -13.08 -10.51 13.12
N ASP A 7 -12.92 -11.77 13.51
CA ASP A 7 -13.59 -12.95 12.93
C ASP A 7 -13.51 -12.98 11.40
N LEU A 8 -12.29 -12.76 10.85
CA LEU A 8 -12.08 -12.54 9.43
C LEU A 8 -12.02 -13.87 8.66
N TYR A 9 -12.82 -13.96 7.60
CA TYR A 9 -12.85 -15.12 6.68
C TYR A 9 -12.71 -14.66 5.24
N LYS A 10 -11.96 -15.45 4.44
CA LYS A 10 -11.87 -15.28 2.99
C LYS A 10 -11.67 -16.60 2.28
N SER A 11 -12.55 -16.92 1.34
CA SER A 11 -12.46 -18.05 0.42
C SER A 11 -12.49 -17.56 -1.02
N TYR A 12 -11.91 -18.33 -1.93
CA TYR A 12 -11.95 -18.07 -3.38
C TYR A 12 -12.78 -19.12 -4.14
N ASP A 13 -13.28 -20.14 -3.42
CA ASP A 13 -13.97 -21.29 -4.01
C ASP A 13 -15.30 -21.61 -3.32
N HIS A 14 -16.05 -20.56 -2.96
CA HIS A 14 -17.37 -20.68 -2.30
C HIS A 14 -17.31 -21.48 -0.99
N GLU A 15 -16.41 -21.12 -0.09
CA GLU A 15 -16.26 -21.70 1.27
C GLU A 15 -15.73 -23.13 1.32
N LYS A 16 -15.24 -23.70 0.19
CA LYS A 16 -14.61 -25.03 0.20
C LYS A 16 -13.22 -24.99 0.84
N THR A 17 -12.46 -23.93 0.54
CA THR A 17 -11.11 -23.73 1.09
C THR A 17 -10.94 -22.28 1.54
N TYR A 18 -10.58 -22.06 2.77
CA TYR A 18 -10.35 -20.73 3.31
C TYR A 18 -8.88 -20.31 3.16
N ALA A 19 -8.66 -19.20 2.47
CA ALA A 19 -7.35 -18.53 2.46
C ALA A 19 -7.11 -17.76 3.77
N ILE A 20 -8.18 -17.26 4.40
CA ILE A 20 -8.20 -16.69 5.76
C ILE A 20 -9.37 -17.36 6.48
N ASN A 21 -9.10 -17.92 7.65
CA ASN A 21 -10.06 -18.71 8.42
C ASN A 21 -10.02 -18.28 9.88
N ASP A 22 -11.05 -17.56 10.33
CA ASP A 22 -11.25 -17.11 11.71
C ASP A 22 -10.06 -16.35 12.29
N VAL A 23 -9.62 -15.30 11.61
CA VAL A 23 -8.49 -14.50 12.06
C VAL A 23 -8.98 -13.25 12.79
N SER A 24 -8.53 -13.08 14.03
CA SER A 24 -8.73 -11.87 14.82
C SER A 24 -7.38 -11.37 15.33
N ALA A 25 -7.14 -10.06 15.26
CA ALA A 25 -5.91 -9.44 15.73
C ALA A 25 -6.11 -7.93 15.97
N ASP A 26 -5.39 -7.40 16.96
CA ASP A 26 -5.32 -5.98 17.26
C ASP A 26 -3.90 -5.46 16.98
N PHE A 27 -3.81 -4.39 16.20
CA PHE A 27 -2.56 -3.73 15.85
C PHE A 27 -2.56 -2.31 16.39
N THR A 28 -1.74 -2.07 17.41
CA THR A 28 -1.42 -0.72 17.88
C THR A 28 -0.25 -0.15 17.09
N PRO A 29 0.09 1.15 17.21
CA PRO A 29 1.27 1.70 16.54
C PRO A 29 2.53 0.89 16.83
N GLY A 30 3.21 0.39 15.78
CA GLY A 30 4.39 -0.47 15.89
C GLY A 30 4.76 -1.11 14.55
N ILE A 31 5.75 -1.98 14.57
CA ILE A 31 6.21 -2.75 13.42
C ILE A 31 5.78 -4.20 13.62
N TYR A 32 5.04 -4.74 12.66
CA TYR A 32 4.51 -6.10 12.69
C TYR A 32 4.99 -6.90 11.49
N GLY A 33 5.37 -8.17 11.73
CA GLY A 33 5.72 -9.13 10.70
C GLY A 33 4.65 -10.22 10.57
N ILE A 34 4.13 -10.42 9.36
CA ILE A 34 3.25 -11.55 9.05
C ILE A 34 4.11 -12.68 8.47
N LEU A 35 4.27 -13.77 9.23
CA LEU A 35 5.11 -14.91 8.87
C LEU A 35 4.24 -16.12 8.49
N GLY A 36 4.75 -16.96 7.61
CA GLY A 36 4.10 -18.18 7.18
C GLY A 36 4.61 -18.69 5.83
N PRO A 37 4.33 -19.95 5.48
CA PRO A 37 4.72 -20.53 4.18
C PRO A 37 3.99 -19.87 3.01
N ASN A 38 4.43 -20.19 1.79
CA ASN A 38 3.70 -19.77 0.59
C ASN A 38 2.31 -20.43 0.61
N GLY A 39 1.29 -19.65 0.23
CA GLY A 39 -0.11 -20.09 0.29
C GLY A 39 -0.80 -19.87 1.65
N ALA A 40 -0.11 -19.43 2.70
CA ALA A 40 -0.70 -19.20 4.05
C ALA A 40 -1.65 -17.99 4.14
N GLY A 41 -2.05 -17.38 3.02
CA GLY A 41 -3.01 -16.27 3.03
C GLY A 41 -2.41 -14.88 3.27
N LYS A 42 -1.08 -14.73 3.38
CA LYS A 42 -0.44 -13.42 3.66
C LYS A 42 -0.85 -12.34 2.66
N SER A 43 -0.79 -12.62 1.36
CA SER A 43 -1.18 -11.65 0.32
C SER A 43 -2.68 -11.34 0.36
N THR A 44 -3.52 -12.32 0.71
CA THR A 44 -4.95 -12.15 0.92
C THR A 44 -5.21 -11.20 2.10
N MET A 45 -4.51 -11.39 3.21
CA MET A 45 -4.59 -10.50 4.38
C MET A 45 -4.20 -9.08 4.01
N PHE A 46 -3.04 -8.86 3.35
CA PHE A 46 -2.64 -7.53 2.88
C PHE A 46 -3.64 -6.93 1.90
N GLY A 47 -4.21 -7.73 1.00
CA GLY A 47 -5.26 -7.27 0.08
C GLY A 47 -6.50 -6.73 0.81
N MET A 48 -6.89 -7.38 1.91
CA MET A 48 -8.01 -6.91 2.74
C MET A 48 -7.63 -5.67 3.56
N LEU A 49 -6.45 -5.66 4.19
CA LEU A 49 -5.96 -4.51 4.96
C LEU A 49 -5.76 -3.24 4.11
N THR A 50 -5.58 -3.38 2.80
CA THR A 50 -5.38 -2.25 1.88
C THR A 50 -6.64 -1.88 1.08
N ASP A 51 -7.81 -2.39 1.46
CA ASP A 51 -9.10 -2.19 0.76
C ASP A 51 -9.08 -2.59 -0.73
N ASN A 52 -8.15 -3.48 -1.11
CA ASN A 52 -8.11 -4.08 -2.45
C ASN A 52 -8.94 -5.35 -2.56
N LEU A 53 -9.28 -5.96 -1.43
CA LEU A 53 -10.06 -7.18 -1.34
C LEU A 53 -11.04 -7.07 -0.16
N ARG A 54 -12.27 -7.58 -0.33
CA ARG A 54 -13.25 -7.64 0.76
C ARG A 54 -13.28 -9.02 1.39
N PRO A 55 -13.42 -9.11 2.72
CA PRO A 55 -13.66 -10.38 3.40
C PRO A 55 -15.05 -10.92 3.06
N ASP A 56 -15.23 -12.22 3.23
CA ASP A 56 -16.55 -12.86 3.12
C ASP A 56 -17.33 -12.74 4.44
N LYS A 57 -16.59 -12.78 5.58
CA LYS A 57 -17.15 -12.56 6.94
C LYS A 57 -16.13 -11.81 7.79
N GLY A 58 -16.63 -11.21 8.87
CA GLY A 58 -15.81 -10.45 9.81
C GLY A 58 -15.69 -8.98 9.43
N SER A 59 -14.83 -8.27 10.13
CA SER A 59 -14.63 -6.83 9.93
C SER A 59 -13.19 -6.40 10.17
N ILE A 60 -12.80 -5.31 9.52
CA ILE A 60 -11.55 -4.61 9.78
C ILE A 60 -11.90 -3.15 10.09
N THR A 61 -11.40 -2.66 11.22
CA THR A 61 -11.63 -1.27 11.64
C THR A 61 -10.30 -0.53 11.82
N ALA A 62 -10.30 0.76 11.49
CA ALA A 62 -9.23 1.70 11.76
C ALA A 62 -9.75 2.77 12.71
N ASP A 63 -9.13 2.91 13.90
CA ASP A 63 -9.57 3.81 14.96
C ASP A 63 -11.08 3.66 15.30
N GLY A 64 -11.59 2.42 15.21
CA GLY A 64 -12.98 2.08 15.49
C GLY A 64 -13.95 2.19 14.31
N GLU A 65 -13.54 2.75 13.15
CA GLU A 65 -14.37 2.87 11.96
C GLU A 65 -14.07 1.74 10.95
N ASP A 66 -15.11 1.20 10.32
CA ASP A 66 -14.97 0.17 9.30
C ASP A 66 -14.24 0.71 8.07
N ILE A 67 -13.10 0.11 7.72
CA ILE A 67 -12.23 0.59 6.61
C ILE A 67 -12.94 0.60 5.26
N TYR A 68 -13.89 -0.31 5.05
CA TYR A 68 -14.63 -0.42 3.79
C TYR A 68 -15.74 0.62 3.67
N LYS A 69 -16.20 1.19 4.80
CA LYS A 69 -17.12 2.34 4.83
C LYS A 69 -16.37 3.65 4.65
N MET A 70 -15.16 3.75 5.21
CA MET A 70 -14.28 4.91 5.00
C MET A 70 -13.83 5.03 3.54
N GLY A 71 -13.55 3.93 2.87
CA GLY A 71 -13.20 3.91 1.45
C GLY A 71 -11.99 4.79 1.10
N ALA A 72 -12.19 5.89 0.37
CA ALA A 72 -11.12 6.78 -0.06
C ALA A 72 -10.37 7.42 1.11
N ASP A 73 -11.06 7.76 2.19
CA ASP A 73 -10.47 8.40 3.39
C ASP A 73 -9.53 7.44 4.12
N TYR A 74 -9.85 6.15 4.15
CA TYR A 74 -8.92 5.13 4.65
C TYR A 74 -7.70 4.98 3.75
N ARG A 75 -7.90 4.87 2.42
CA ARG A 75 -6.80 4.74 1.46
C ARG A 75 -5.85 5.94 1.45
N ALA A 76 -6.34 7.12 1.80
CA ALA A 76 -5.49 8.30 1.97
C ALA A 76 -4.55 8.19 3.18
N LYS A 77 -4.95 7.44 4.21
CA LYS A 77 -4.18 7.24 5.46
C LYS A 77 -3.17 6.09 5.38
N ILE A 78 -3.12 5.35 4.27
CA ILE A 78 -2.21 4.21 4.12
C ILE A 78 -1.25 4.39 2.96
N GLY A 79 -0.01 3.95 3.17
CA GLY A 79 0.98 3.75 2.11
C GLY A 79 1.12 2.26 1.82
N TYR A 80 0.90 1.87 0.57
CA TYR A 80 1.02 0.48 0.16
C TYR A 80 2.10 0.30 -0.90
N MET A 81 3.03 -0.62 -0.63
CA MET A 81 4.06 -1.04 -1.56
C MET A 81 3.90 -2.55 -1.84
N PRO A 82 3.30 -2.95 -2.97
CA PRO A 82 3.11 -4.35 -3.31
C PRO A 82 4.46 -5.03 -3.65
N GLN A 83 4.53 -6.34 -3.44
CA GLN A 83 5.71 -7.15 -3.74
C GLN A 83 6.09 -7.11 -5.23
N GLN A 84 5.10 -7.10 -6.10
CA GLN A 84 5.28 -6.95 -7.54
C GLN A 84 4.36 -5.83 -8.05
N GLN A 85 4.95 -4.84 -8.68
CA GLN A 85 4.21 -3.76 -9.32
C GLN A 85 4.84 -3.46 -10.68
N SER A 86 3.99 -3.45 -11.70
CA SER A 86 4.38 -2.93 -13.01
C SER A 86 4.50 -1.42 -12.92
N LEU A 87 5.70 -0.91 -13.14
CA LEU A 87 5.96 0.52 -13.22
C LEU A 87 5.62 1.04 -14.62
N TYR A 88 5.24 2.31 -14.70
CA TYR A 88 5.09 3.01 -15.98
C TYR A 88 6.46 3.26 -16.61
N GLU A 89 7.01 2.27 -17.30
CA GLU A 89 8.40 2.22 -17.77
C GLU A 89 8.82 3.42 -18.63
N ALA A 90 7.87 4.03 -19.35
CA ALA A 90 8.11 5.23 -20.15
C ALA A 90 8.21 6.53 -19.33
N PHE A 91 7.77 6.52 -18.08
CA PHE A 91 7.84 7.69 -17.20
C PHE A 91 9.24 7.86 -16.62
N THR A 92 9.62 9.11 -16.35
CA THR A 92 10.73 9.41 -15.45
C THR A 92 10.31 9.22 -14.00
N ALA A 93 11.26 9.11 -13.07
CA ALA A 93 10.95 9.00 -11.64
C ALA A 93 10.06 10.16 -11.16
N GLU A 94 10.42 11.38 -11.51
CA GLU A 94 9.65 12.56 -11.15
C GLU A 94 8.24 12.53 -11.76
N LYS A 95 8.11 12.22 -13.06
CA LYS A 95 6.79 12.12 -13.71
C LYS A 95 5.91 11.05 -13.08
N PHE A 96 6.50 9.94 -12.65
CA PHE A 96 5.78 8.89 -11.95
C PHE A 96 5.23 9.38 -10.62
N LEU A 97 6.04 10.04 -9.80
CA LEU A 97 5.58 10.59 -8.51
C LEU A 97 4.53 11.69 -8.68
N TRP A 98 4.66 12.56 -9.68
CA TRP A 98 3.62 13.52 -10.02
C TRP A 98 2.28 12.86 -10.39
N TYR A 99 2.34 11.79 -11.16
CA TYR A 99 1.15 11.03 -11.53
C TYR A 99 0.50 10.40 -10.29
N MET A 100 1.30 9.80 -9.40
CA MET A 100 0.80 9.19 -8.17
C MET A 100 0.24 10.24 -7.19
N ALA A 101 0.87 11.40 -7.07
CA ALA A 101 0.37 12.52 -6.28
C ALA A 101 -0.99 13.02 -6.79
N ALA A 102 -1.16 13.11 -8.11
CA ALA A 102 -2.44 13.47 -8.72
C ALA A 102 -3.54 12.43 -8.44
N LEU A 103 -3.22 11.14 -8.47
CA LEU A 103 -4.15 10.07 -8.11
C LEU A 103 -4.57 10.11 -6.64
N LYS A 104 -3.67 10.58 -5.76
CA LYS A 104 -3.97 10.81 -4.33
C LYS A 104 -4.70 12.14 -4.07
N GLY A 105 -5.03 12.91 -5.09
CA GLY A 105 -5.74 14.19 -4.96
C GLY A 105 -4.90 15.31 -4.33
N MET A 106 -3.58 15.19 -4.30
CA MET A 106 -2.70 16.19 -3.71
C MET A 106 -2.73 17.50 -4.51
N ASN A 107 -2.74 18.64 -3.81
CA ASN A 107 -2.57 19.91 -4.48
C ASN A 107 -1.12 20.07 -5.01
N ARG A 108 -0.96 20.94 -5.99
CA ARG A 108 0.31 21.04 -6.74
C ARG A 108 1.50 21.52 -5.90
N LYS A 109 1.23 22.36 -4.90
CA LYS A 109 2.28 22.90 -4.02
C LYS A 109 2.84 21.80 -3.11
N ASP A 110 1.97 21.11 -2.38
CA ASP A 110 2.36 20.06 -1.44
C ASP A 110 2.98 18.86 -2.17
N ALA A 111 2.41 18.49 -3.34
CA ALA A 111 2.98 17.44 -4.18
C ALA A 111 4.42 17.76 -4.60
N ARG A 112 4.71 19.01 -4.99
CA ARG A 112 6.05 19.44 -5.39
C ARG A 112 7.04 19.30 -4.23
N GLU A 113 6.68 19.80 -3.06
CA GLU A 113 7.52 19.76 -1.88
C GLU A 113 7.81 18.32 -1.44
N GLN A 114 6.77 17.48 -1.36
CA GLN A 114 6.93 16.08 -0.98
C GLN A 114 7.74 15.27 -2.02
N ILE A 115 7.52 15.47 -3.32
CA ILE A 115 8.29 14.77 -4.36
C ILE A 115 9.78 15.11 -4.27
N GLU A 116 10.12 16.39 -4.09
CA GLU A 116 11.51 16.82 -3.92
C GLU A 116 12.15 16.11 -2.73
N ASN A 117 11.50 16.17 -1.58
CA ASN A 117 11.98 15.55 -0.33
C ASN A 117 12.07 14.01 -0.46
N LEU A 118 11.04 13.35 -1.00
CA LEU A 118 11.03 11.90 -1.11
C LEU A 118 12.10 11.38 -2.07
N LEU A 119 12.36 12.06 -3.19
CA LEU A 119 13.45 11.69 -4.09
C LEU A 119 14.82 11.76 -3.39
N GLU A 120 15.00 12.71 -2.47
CA GLU A 120 16.21 12.81 -1.66
C GLU A 120 16.28 11.68 -0.62
N VAL A 121 15.22 11.47 0.16
CA VAL A 121 15.12 10.43 1.19
C VAL A 121 15.39 9.03 0.63
N VAL A 122 14.87 8.71 -0.57
CA VAL A 122 15.10 7.41 -1.20
C VAL A 122 16.38 7.38 -2.04
N ASN A 123 17.18 8.43 -2.02
CA ASN A 123 18.44 8.56 -2.78
C ASN A 123 18.27 8.30 -4.29
N LEU A 124 17.32 9.04 -4.90
CA LEU A 124 17.02 9.01 -6.35
C LEU A 124 16.97 10.43 -6.96
N LYS A 125 17.50 11.45 -6.26
CA LYS A 125 17.47 12.84 -6.71
C LYS A 125 18.18 13.04 -8.04
N GLU A 126 19.35 12.42 -8.20
CA GLU A 126 20.14 12.49 -9.43
C GLU A 126 19.48 11.77 -10.59
N GLU A 127 18.67 10.73 -10.32
CA GLU A 127 17.95 9.96 -11.31
C GLU A 127 16.53 10.46 -11.59
N ARG A 128 16.15 11.63 -11.08
CA ARG A 128 14.79 12.16 -11.19
C ARG A 128 14.25 12.20 -12.63
N TYR A 129 15.09 12.48 -13.61
CA TYR A 129 14.74 12.55 -15.03
C TYR A 129 15.01 11.27 -15.82
N LYS A 130 15.59 10.25 -15.18
CA LYS A 130 15.83 8.95 -15.79
C LYS A 130 14.54 8.14 -15.89
N LYS A 131 14.31 7.52 -17.05
CA LYS A 131 13.13 6.67 -17.26
C LYS A 131 13.19 5.40 -16.41
N LEU A 132 12.04 4.98 -15.87
CA LEU A 132 11.92 3.83 -14.97
C LEU A 132 12.33 2.50 -15.62
N LYS A 133 12.24 2.37 -16.94
CA LYS A 133 12.75 1.20 -17.66
C LYS A 133 14.25 0.98 -17.48
N TYR A 134 15.02 2.02 -17.17
CA TYR A 134 16.46 1.95 -16.95
C TYR A 134 16.83 1.84 -15.45
N PHE A 135 15.84 1.71 -14.58
CA PHE A 135 16.08 1.53 -13.15
C PHE A 135 16.51 0.09 -12.85
N SER A 136 17.49 -0.07 -11.97
CA SER A 136 17.81 -1.35 -11.36
C SER A 136 16.67 -1.82 -10.45
N GLY A 137 16.67 -3.11 -10.06
CA GLY A 137 15.68 -3.63 -9.11
C GLY A 137 15.61 -2.83 -7.82
N GLY A 138 16.76 -2.48 -7.24
CA GLY A 138 16.81 -1.65 -6.03
C GLY A 138 16.30 -0.23 -6.24
N MET A 139 16.56 0.39 -7.41
CA MET A 139 15.99 1.71 -7.74
C MET A 139 14.48 1.64 -7.91
N LYS A 140 13.97 0.56 -8.51
CA LYS A 140 12.51 0.30 -8.62
C LYS A 140 11.86 0.18 -7.25
N GLN A 141 12.49 -0.54 -6.32
CA GLN A 141 11.99 -0.65 -4.94
C GLN A 141 11.98 0.72 -4.23
N ARG A 142 13.03 1.52 -4.39
CA ARG A 142 13.12 2.84 -3.77
C ARG A 142 12.07 3.82 -4.31
N ILE A 143 11.79 3.84 -5.61
CA ILE A 143 10.74 4.71 -6.15
C ILE A 143 9.33 4.26 -5.72
N LEU A 144 9.10 2.95 -5.54
CA LEU A 144 7.85 2.42 -4.99
C LEU A 144 7.68 2.79 -3.52
N LEU A 145 8.77 2.81 -2.74
CA LEU A 145 8.74 3.31 -1.37
C LEU A 145 8.38 4.80 -1.33
N ALA A 146 9.00 5.63 -2.18
CA ALA A 146 8.64 7.04 -2.28
C ALA A 146 7.15 7.22 -2.64
N GLN A 147 6.63 6.44 -3.59
CA GLN A 147 5.20 6.46 -3.94
C GLN A 147 4.30 6.09 -2.76
N ALA A 148 4.69 5.10 -1.95
CA ALA A 148 3.92 4.69 -0.78
C ALA A 148 3.87 5.79 0.29
N LEU A 149 4.95 6.56 0.45
CA LEU A 149 5.06 7.65 1.42
C LEU A 149 4.41 8.98 0.97
N LEU A 150 3.99 9.11 -0.28
CA LEU A 150 3.28 10.31 -0.75
C LEU A 150 2.01 10.55 0.07
N ASN A 151 1.78 11.82 0.42
CA ASN A 151 0.63 12.30 1.20
C ASN A 151 0.68 11.88 2.68
N ASP A 152 1.88 11.58 3.21
CA ASP A 152 2.15 11.31 4.64
C ASP A 152 1.12 10.32 5.25
N PRO A 153 1.02 9.09 4.73
CA PRO A 153 0.02 8.12 5.13
C PRO A 153 0.22 7.59 6.56
#